data_931e3fee8f330f4fb136c65aa4d7f184
#
_entry.id   931e3fee8f330f4fb136c65aa4d7f184
#
_cell.length_a   1.000
_cell.length_b   1.000
_cell.length_c   1.000
_cell.angle_alpha   90.00
_cell.angle_beta   90.00
_cell.angle_gamma   90.00
#
_symmetry.space_group_name_H-M   'P 1'
#
loop_
_entity.id
_entity.type
_entity.pdbx_description
1 polymer ?
#
loop_
_entity_poly.entity_id
_entity_poly.type
_entity_poly.pdbx_seq_one_letter_code
_entity_poly.pdbx_strand_id
1 'polypeptide(L)'
;MHDTGKVLVGLAVFAGVATGPAWYGLGRGKGQPPELAKPVGGATQCIEPTSVMRARHMEILNQWRDAVVRGDQRIYVASDGQRHRMSLTGTCLRCHAEPAKFCIKCHEYAGVEAFCWDCHQQKPRVVTAFRGAAGGEP
;
A
#
# COMPACT_ATOMS: atom_id res chain seq x y z
N MET A 1 -34.11 30.02 39.17
CA MET A 1 -32.76 30.53 38.90
C MET A 1 -32.29 29.86 37.62
N HIS A 2 -32.01 30.61 36.60
CA HIS A 2 -31.67 30.03 35.27
C HIS A 2 -30.21 29.62 35.26
N ASP A 3 -29.95 28.35 34.96
CA ASP A 3 -28.59 27.79 34.81
C ASP A 3 -27.94 28.15 33.47
N THR A 4 -28.38 29.26 32.86
CA THR A 4 -27.94 29.74 31.55
C THR A 4 -26.40 29.82 31.44
N GLY A 5 -25.72 30.23 32.52
CA GLY A 5 -24.26 30.30 32.54
C GLY A 5 -23.60 28.95 32.41
N LYS A 6 -24.11 27.93 33.08
CA LYS A 6 -23.59 26.56 32.99
C LYS A 6 -23.83 25.95 31.60
N VAL A 7 -25.00 26.23 31.02
CA VAL A 7 -25.34 25.78 29.67
C VAL A 7 -24.42 26.42 28.62
N LEU A 8 -24.17 27.72 28.73
CA LEU A 8 -23.25 28.42 27.82
C LEU A 8 -21.83 27.94 27.93
N VAL A 9 -21.34 27.70 29.15
CA VAL A 9 -20.01 27.12 29.36
C VAL A 9 -19.94 25.72 28.78
N GLY A 10 -20.94 24.87 29.01
CA GLY A 10 -20.99 23.51 28.42
C GLY A 10 -20.98 23.50 26.89
N LEU A 11 -21.76 24.43 26.27
CA LEU A 11 -21.76 24.59 24.82
C LEU A 11 -20.42 25.09 24.28
N ALA A 12 -19.76 26.00 24.95
CA ALA A 12 -18.44 26.50 24.55
C ALA A 12 -17.37 25.37 24.59
N VAL A 13 -17.37 24.62 25.70
CA VAL A 13 -16.48 23.46 25.85
C VAL A 13 -16.77 22.41 24.76
N PHE A 14 -18.03 22.07 24.55
CA PHE A 14 -18.44 21.13 23.52
C PHE A 14 -17.99 21.57 22.11
N ALA A 15 -18.26 22.86 21.78
CA ALA A 15 -17.84 23.40 20.49
C ALA A 15 -16.31 23.38 20.32
N GLY A 16 -15.55 23.73 21.38
CA GLY A 16 -14.08 23.66 21.36
C GLY A 16 -13.54 22.27 21.12
N VAL A 17 -14.11 21.28 21.82
CA VAL A 17 -13.71 19.87 21.65
C VAL A 17 -14.12 19.32 20.28
N ALA A 18 -15.34 19.59 19.84
CA ALA A 18 -15.86 19.13 18.56
C ALA A 18 -15.12 19.73 17.35
N THR A 19 -14.71 21.01 17.45
CA THR A 19 -13.97 21.68 16.38
C THR A 19 -12.44 21.55 16.50
N GLY A 20 -11.94 21.10 17.65
CA GLY A 20 -10.50 20.93 17.93
C GLY A 20 -9.73 20.16 16.85
N PRO A 21 -10.21 19.01 16.36
CA PRO A 21 -9.55 18.27 15.29
C PRO A 21 -9.40 19.07 13.99
N ALA A 22 -10.38 19.91 13.66
CA ALA A 22 -10.33 20.77 12.48
C ALA A 22 -9.26 21.85 12.61
N TRP A 23 -9.20 22.56 13.74
CA TRP A 23 -8.19 23.59 14.01
C TRP A 23 -6.78 22.99 14.05
N TYR A 24 -6.65 21.82 14.69
CA TYR A 24 -5.38 21.11 14.75
C TYR A 24 -4.89 20.66 13.36
N GLY A 25 -5.81 20.19 12.51
CA GLY A 25 -5.53 19.82 11.12
C GLY A 25 -5.17 21.01 10.24
N LEU A 26 -5.81 22.16 10.43
CA LEU A 26 -5.49 23.39 9.69
C LEU A 26 -4.12 23.97 10.07
N GLY A 27 -3.69 23.82 11.33
CA GLY A 27 -2.37 24.26 11.80
C GLY A 27 -1.23 23.38 11.39
N ARG A 28 -1.48 22.11 11.06
CA ARG A 28 -0.51 21.18 10.49
C ARG A 28 -0.61 21.22 8.99
N GLY A 29 0.38 21.79 8.32
CA GLY A 29 0.47 21.73 6.87
C GLY A 29 0.24 20.31 6.36
N LYS A 30 -0.35 20.16 5.19
CA LYS A 30 -0.51 18.85 4.53
C LYS A 30 0.86 18.19 4.46
N GLY A 31 1.07 17.10 5.20
CA GLY A 31 2.31 16.35 5.16
C GLY A 31 2.63 16.00 3.71
N GLN A 32 3.83 16.26 3.27
CA GLN A 32 4.24 15.85 1.93
C GLN A 32 4.24 14.33 1.86
N PRO A 33 3.62 13.73 0.82
CA PRO A 33 3.69 12.29 0.63
C PRO A 33 5.16 11.85 0.51
N PRO A 34 5.51 10.67 1.02
CA PRO A 34 6.88 10.18 0.97
C PRO A 34 7.31 9.95 -0.48
N GLU A 35 8.55 10.30 -0.77
CA GLU A 35 9.17 9.93 -2.03
C GLU A 35 9.47 8.43 -1.99
N LEU A 36 8.84 7.67 -2.87
CA LEU A 36 8.97 6.23 -2.98
C LEU A 36 10.03 5.85 -4.01
N ALA A 37 10.73 4.74 -3.76
CA ALA A 37 11.69 4.21 -4.72
C ALA A 37 11.00 3.89 -6.06
N LYS A 38 11.65 4.26 -7.15
CA LYS A 38 11.18 3.94 -8.51
C LYS A 38 11.32 2.44 -8.78
N PRO A 39 10.44 1.87 -9.64
CA PRO A 39 10.55 0.47 -10.03
C PRO A 39 11.89 0.16 -10.69
N VAL A 40 12.44 -1.01 -10.38
CA VAL A 40 13.65 -1.51 -11.03
C VAL A 40 13.36 -1.89 -12.48
N GLY A 41 14.32 -1.68 -13.39
CA GLY A 41 14.17 -2.07 -14.79
C GLY A 41 13.34 -1.11 -15.65
N GLY A 42 13.04 0.10 -15.15
CA GLY A 42 12.33 1.12 -15.92
C GLY A 42 10.85 0.78 -16.21
N ALA A 43 10.25 -0.15 -15.45
CA ALA A 43 8.84 -0.48 -15.60
C ALA A 43 7.96 0.76 -15.34
N THR A 44 7.13 1.10 -16.31
CA THR A 44 6.25 2.27 -16.27
C THR A 44 4.83 1.93 -15.84
N GLN A 45 4.47 0.65 -15.85
CA GLN A 45 3.14 0.17 -15.51
C GLN A 45 3.21 -0.94 -14.47
N CYS A 46 2.31 -0.88 -13.49
CA CYS A 46 2.09 -1.96 -12.51
C CYS A 46 1.09 -2.97 -13.07
N ILE A 47 0.81 -4.04 -12.31
CA ILE A 47 -0.20 -5.06 -12.67
C ILE A 47 -1.61 -4.48 -12.80
N GLU A 48 -1.91 -3.41 -12.10
CA GLU A 48 -3.12 -2.60 -12.23
C GLU A 48 -2.73 -1.12 -12.29
N PRO A 49 -3.62 -0.24 -12.77
CA PRO A 49 -3.37 1.20 -12.78
C PRO A 49 -2.97 1.73 -11.40
N THR A 50 -2.06 2.69 -11.37
CA THR A 50 -1.52 3.25 -10.11
C THR A 50 -2.60 3.73 -9.15
N SER A 51 -3.71 4.29 -9.66
CA SER A 51 -4.85 4.72 -8.85
C SER A 51 -5.53 3.55 -8.14
N VAL A 52 -5.70 2.43 -8.84
CA VAL A 52 -6.26 1.18 -8.28
C VAL A 52 -5.30 0.61 -7.24
N MET A 53 -4.00 0.53 -7.57
CA MET A 53 -3.00 0.01 -6.65
C MET A 53 -2.92 0.84 -5.36
N ARG A 54 -2.98 2.16 -5.45
CA ARG A 54 -2.98 3.03 -4.25
C ARG A 54 -4.19 2.80 -3.36
N ALA A 55 -5.36 2.62 -3.94
CA ALA A 55 -6.60 2.50 -3.18
C ALA A 55 -6.91 1.07 -2.73
N ARG A 56 -6.51 0.06 -3.49
CA ARG A 56 -7.05 -1.31 -3.36
C ARG A 56 -5.99 -2.42 -3.38
N HIS A 57 -4.68 -2.11 -3.29
CA HIS A 57 -3.65 -3.16 -3.33
C HIS A 57 -3.82 -4.21 -2.21
N MET A 58 -4.29 -3.81 -1.02
CA MET A 58 -4.52 -4.74 0.07
C MET A 58 -5.69 -5.70 -0.21
N GLU A 59 -6.71 -5.22 -0.89
CA GLU A 59 -7.82 -6.08 -1.34
C GLU A 59 -7.32 -7.11 -2.37
N ILE A 60 -6.54 -6.67 -3.35
CA ILE A 60 -5.93 -7.55 -4.35
C ILE A 60 -5.02 -8.59 -3.68
N LEU A 61 -4.17 -8.18 -2.73
CA LEU A 61 -3.28 -9.09 -2.01
C LEU A 61 -4.04 -10.12 -1.17
N ASN A 62 -5.13 -9.72 -0.51
CA ASN A 62 -5.97 -10.63 0.25
C ASN A 62 -6.68 -11.64 -0.67
N GLN A 63 -7.22 -11.19 -1.80
CA GLN A 63 -7.81 -12.06 -2.81
C GLN A 63 -6.78 -13.06 -3.36
N TRP A 64 -5.56 -12.61 -3.66
CA TRP A 64 -4.48 -13.48 -4.11
C TRP A 64 -4.11 -14.52 -3.07
N ARG A 65 -3.97 -14.10 -1.81
CA ARG A 65 -3.68 -15.03 -0.70
C ARG A 65 -4.73 -16.12 -0.62
N ASP A 66 -6.00 -15.75 -0.62
CA ASP A 66 -7.10 -16.69 -0.48
C ASP A 66 -7.23 -17.59 -1.72
N ALA A 67 -7.06 -17.04 -2.92
CA ALA A 67 -7.07 -17.81 -4.17
C ALA A 67 -5.92 -18.82 -4.22
N VAL A 68 -4.71 -18.42 -3.81
CA VAL A 68 -3.52 -19.29 -3.83
C VAL A 68 -3.59 -20.36 -2.75
N VAL A 69 -4.00 -20.01 -1.52
CA VAL A 69 -3.94 -20.92 -0.38
C VAL A 69 -5.13 -21.88 -0.34
N ARG A 70 -6.31 -21.41 -0.73
CA ARG A 70 -7.56 -22.18 -0.64
C ARG A 70 -8.08 -22.67 -1.97
N GLY A 71 -7.81 -21.97 -3.06
CA GLY A 71 -8.36 -22.23 -4.40
C GLY A 71 -7.35 -22.80 -5.39
N ASP A 72 -6.09 -22.98 -4.99
CA ASP A 72 -4.98 -23.40 -5.87
C ASP A 72 -4.85 -22.60 -7.17
N GLN A 73 -5.40 -21.38 -7.18
CA GLN A 73 -5.26 -20.46 -8.31
C GLN A 73 -3.93 -19.74 -8.20
N ARG A 74 -3.20 -19.69 -9.31
CA ARG A 74 -1.85 -19.08 -9.34
C ARG A 74 -1.75 -17.90 -10.31
N ILE A 75 -2.76 -17.70 -11.14
CA ILE A 75 -2.75 -16.69 -12.20
C ILE A 75 -3.86 -15.68 -11.96
N TYR A 76 -3.46 -14.42 -11.92
CA TYR A 76 -4.34 -13.27 -11.90
C TYR A 76 -4.41 -12.68 -13.32
N VAL A 77 -5.61 -12.35 -13.77
CA VAL A 77 -5.81 -11.61 -15.02
C VAL A 77 -6.11 -10.16 -14.66
N ALA A 78 -5.22 -9.28 -15.03
CA ALA A 78 -5.33 -7.85 -14.77
C ALA A 78 -6.40 -7.19 -15.65
N SER A 79 -6.75 -5.95 -15.33
CA SER A 79 -7.77 -5.19 -16.08
C SER A 79 -7.41 -4.96 -17.55
N ASP A 80 -6.14 -5.00 -17.92
CA ASP A 80 -5.62 -4.92 -19.28
C ASP A 80 -5.56 -6.29 -19.99
N GLY A 81 -6.02 -7.37 -19.35
CA GLY A 81 -6.00 -8.73 -19.86
C GLY A 81 -4.65 -9.44 -19.68
N GLN A 82 -3.62 -8.80 -19.15
CA GLN A 82 -2.35 -9.47 -18.89
C GLN A 82 -2.42 -10.47 -17.75
N ARG A 83 -1.65 -11.54 -17.86
CA ARG A 83 -1.63 -12.64 -16.89
C ARG A 83 -0.42 -12.49 -15.98
N HIS A 84 -0.67 -12.41 -14.68
CA HIS A 84 0.37 -12.29 -13.66
C HIS A 84 0.30 -13.45 -12.68
N ARG A 85 1.47 -13.92 -12.24
CA ARG A 85 1.51 -14.92 -11.17
C ARG A 85 1.14 -14.24 -9.86
N MET A 86 0.22 -14.82 -9.10
CA MET A 86 -0.15 -14.34 -7.76
C MET A 86 0.97 -14.63 -6.76
N SER A 87 1.97 -13.74 -6.70
CA SER A 87 3.14 -13.90 -5.84
C SER A 87 3.70 -12.54 -5.45
N LEU A 88 3.77 -12.26 -4.14
CA LEU A 88 4.40 -11.04 -3.63
C LEU A 88 5.86 -10.96 -4.07
N THR A 89 6.63 -12.02 -3.80
CA THR A 89 8.07 -12.07 -4.12
C THR A 89 8.35 -12.23 -5.61
N GLY A 90 7.54 -13.02 -6.31
CA GLY A 90 7.74 -13.33 -7.73
C GLY A 90 7.18 -12.30 -8.71
N THR A 91 6.26 -11.44 -8.27
CA THR A 91 5.60 -10.43 -9.12
C THR A 91 5.88 -9.02 -8.60
N CYS A 92 5.44 -8.67 -7.39
CA CYS A 92 5.57 -7.33 -6.87
C CYS A 92 7.03 -6.92 -6.62
N LEU A 93 7.81 -7.76 -5.94
CA LEU A 93 9.21 -7.47 -5.61
C LEU A 93 10.17 -7.57 -6.81
N ARG A 94 9.70 -8.00 -7.98
CA ARG A 94 10.52 -7.90 -9.20
C ARG A 94 10.74 -6.45 -9.64
N CYS A 95 9.74 -5.60 -9.42
CA CYS A 95 9.81 -4.18 -9.73
C CYS A 95 10.08 -3.34 -8.47
N HIS A 96 9.44 -3.67 -7.33
CA HIS A 96 9.60 -2.97 -6.06
C HIS A 96 10.59 -3.74 -5.16
N ALA A 97 11.85 -3.81 -5.60
CA ALA A 97 12.88 -4.67 -5.00
C ALA A 97 13.27 -4.31 -3.57
N GLU A 98 13.00 -3.08 -3.14
CA GLU A 98 13.35 -2.55 -1.81
C GLU A 98 12.08 -2.23 -0.99
N PRO A 99 11.52 -3.20 -0.27
CA PRO A 99 10.31 -2.99 0.53
C PRO A 99 10.42 -1.86 1.55
N ALA A 100 11.59 -1.67 2.15
CA ALA A 100 11.84 -0.57 3.09
C ALA A 100 11.65 0.81 2.48
N LYS A 101 12.03 0.98 1.21
CA LYS A 101 11.94 2.26 0.48
C LYS A 101 10.62 2.44 -0.28
N PHE A 102 9.79 1.42 -0.34
CA PHE A 102 8.50 1.46 -1.05
C PHE A 102 7.34 1.13 -0.13
N CYS A 103 7.17 -0.13 0.25
CA CYS A 103 6.02 -0.59 1.05
C CYS A 103 6.03 0.03 2.45
N ILE A 104 7.12 -0.17 3.20
CA ILE A 104 7.24 0.25 4.59
C ILE A 104 7.17 1.77 4.68
N LYS A 105 7.90 2.48 3.84
CA LYS A 105 7.93 3.95 3.84
C LYS A 105 6.55 4.59 3.63
N CYS A 106 5.72 3.99 2.76
CA CYS A 106 4.35 4.46 2.54
C CYS A 106 3.44 4.10 3.72
N HIS A 107 3.57 2.87 4.24
CA HIS A 107 2.79 2.41 5.38
C HIS A 107 3.09 3.21 6.65
N GLU A 108 4.35 3.49 6.95
CA GLU A 108 4.76 4.35 8.07
C GLU A 108 4.18 5.76 7.95
N TYR A 109 4.19 6.33 6.75
CA TYR A 109 3.58 7.65 6.50
C TYR A 109 2.08 7.64 6.77
N ALA A 110 1.40 6.55 6.45
CA ALA A 110 -0.03 6.36 6.69
C ALA A 110 -0.34 5.95 8.16
N GLY A 111 0.68 5.71 8.99
CA GLY A 111 0.50 5.24 10.36
C GLY A 111 -0.02 3.80 10.44
N VAL A 112 0.25 2.98 9.43
CA VAL A 112 -0.21 1.59 9.32
C VAL A 112 0.98 0.65 9.21
N GLU A 113 0.98 -0.42 9.98
CA GLU A 113 2.02 -1.43 9.94
C GLU A 113 1.85 -2.39 8.75
N ALA A 114 2.97 -2.73 8.10
CA ALA A 114 2.97 -3.67 6.98
C ALA A 114 3.32 -5.07 7.45
N PHE A 115 2.32 -5.84 7.91
CA PHE A 115 2.47 -7.21 8.46
C PHE A 115 2.98 -8.26 7.45
N CYS A 116 3.09 -7.92 6.18
CA CYS A 116 3.57 -8.84 5.16
C CYS A 116 4.95 -9.44 5.48
N TRP A 117 5.78 -8.67 6.17
CA TRP A 117 7.18 -9.00 6.44
C TRP A 117 7.37 -9.91 7.66
N ASP A 118 6.33 -10.17 8.43
CA ASP A 118 6.35 -11.15 9.51
C ASP A 118 6.49 -12.58 8.96
N CYS A 119 5.98 -12.81 7.74
CA CYS A 119 6.01 -14.10 7.06
C CYS A 119 6.86 -14.10 5.78
N HIS A 120 6.89 -12.98 5.03
CA HIS A 120 7.62 -12.88 3.77
C HIS A 120 9.05 -12.38 4.01
N GLN A 121 10.02 -13.28 3.98
CA GLN A 121 11.42 -12.89 4.13
C GLN A 121 11.91 -12.08 2.92
N GLN A 122 12.50 -10.93 3.20
CA GLN A 122 13.23 -10.13 2.22
C GLN A 122 14.61 -10.75 2.01
N LYS A 123 14.73 -11.78 1.18
CA LYS A 123 16.06 -12.17 0.72
C LYS A 123 16.53 -11.12 -0.29
N PRO A 124 17.69 -10.49 -0.10
CA PRO A 124 18.27 -9.67 -1.15
C PRO A 124 18.52 -10.58 -2.34
N ARG A 125 17.71 -10.45 -3.38
CA ARG A 125 18.02 -11.08 -4.65
C ARG A 125 19.17 -10.28 -5.23
N VAL A 126 20.33 -10.90 -5.29
CA VAL A 126 21.33 -10.53 -6.29
C VAL A 126 20.61 -10.64 -7.64
N VAL A 127 20.32 -9.50 -8.25
CA VAL A 127 19.79 -9.44 -9.61
C VAL A 127 20.95 -9.80 -10.52
N THR A 128 21.21 -11.10 -10.67
CA THR A 128 21.96 -11.57 -11.82
C THR A 128 21.10 -11.26 -13.02
N ALA A 129 21.61 -10.38 -13.88
CA ALA A 129 21.00 -9.96 -15.12
C ALA A 129 20.38 -11.18 -15.81
N PHE A 130 19.09 -11.10 -16.13
CA PHE A 130 18.43 -12.08 -16.99
C PHE A 130 19.08 -12.00 -18.37
N ARG A 131 20.09 -12.82 -18.57
CA ARG A 131 20.49 -13.27 -19.90
C ARG A 131 19.30 -14.05 -20.44
N GLY A 132 18.81 -13.65 -21.60
CA GLY A 132 17.65 -14.20 -22.26
C GLY A 132 17.68 -15.73 -22.30
N ALA A 133 16.57 -16.31 -21.95
CA ALA A 133 16.20 -17.64 -22.39
C ALA A 133 15.05 -17.46 -23.38
N ALA A 134 15.44 -17.08 -24.62
CA ALA A 134 14.70 -17.54 -25.76
C ALA A 134 15.09 -19.01 -25.96
N GLY A 135 14.12 -19.87 -26.14
CA GLY A 135 14.36 -21.14 -26.81
C GLY A 135 14.01 -22.38 -26.00
N GLY A 136 13.06 -23.14 -26.51
CA GLY A 136 13.10 -24.59 -26.62
C GLY A 136 12.20 -25.39 -25.72
N GLU A 137 11.10 -25.77 -26.33
CA GLU A 137 10.33 -27.02 -26.12
C GLU A 137 11.22 -28.29 -26.01
N PRO A 138 10.63 -29.44 -25.71
CA PRO A 138 9.37 -29.97 -26.18
C PRO A 138 8.28 -30.14 -25.13
#